data_e53b9fa9fc5d3a6ade603b4b9b78c1f1
#
_entry.id   e53b9fa9fc5d3a6ade603b4b9b78c1f1
#
_cell.length_a   1.000
_cell.length_b   1.000
_cell.length_c   1.000
_cell.angle_alpha   90.00
_cell.angle_beta   90.00
_cell.angle_gamma   90.00
#
_symmetry.space_group_name_H-M   'P 1'
#
loop_
_entity.id
_entity.type
_entity.pdbx_description
1 polymer ?
#
loop_
_entity_poly.entity_id
_entity_poly.type
_entity_poly.pdbx_seq_one_letter_code
_entity_poly.pdbx_strand_id
1 'polypeptide(L)'
;MSILVIAEHDNKALNGATLNVVAAAQKIGGDITVLVAGSGAQAVADQAAQVAGVSKVLLADNAAYANQLAENVAKLVAELGKGYSHILAASTSNGKNVLPRAAALLDVSMITDIIAVESPKTFKRPIYAGNAIATVESSESVVVATVRGTAFDPVATTGGSAAVEAVGDVQDAGISTFISEEIVKSERPELTAARIVVSGGRGVGSGENYHKILDPLADKLGAAQGASRAAVDAGFVPNDMQVGQTGKIVAPDLYIAVGISGAIQHLAGMKDSKVIVAINKDEEAPINAVADYWLVGDLNTVIPELVSKV
;
A
#
# COMPACT_ATOMS: atom_id res chain seq x y z
N MET A 1 -16.17 17.70 11.91
CA MET A 1 -15.90 17.03 10.62
C MET A 1 -16.10 15.55 10.83
N SER A 2 -16.61 14.85 9.83
CA SER A 2 -16.79 13.39 9.86
C SER A 2 -16.00 12.76 8.72
N ILE A 3 -15.22 11.74 9.02
CA ILE A 3 -14.29 11.10 8.09
C ILE A 3 -14.69 9.63 7.95
N LEU A 4 -14.88 9.17 6.72
CA LEU A 4 -15.09 7.77 6.39
C LEU A 4 -13.76 7.17 5.89
N VAL A 5 -13.25 6.19 6.60
CA VAL A 5 -12.07 5.41 6.22
C VAL A 5 -12.54 4.07 5.69
N ILE A 6 -12.14 3.73 4.47
CA ILE A 6 -12.45 2.42 3.88
C ILE A 6 -11.39 1.43 4.35
N ALA A 7 -11.80 0.42 5.10
CA ALA A 7 -10.90 -0.63 5.57
C ALA A 7 -10.43 -1.51 4.42
N GLU A 8 -9.16 -1.88 4.46
CA GLU A 8 -8.59 -2.94 3.63
C GLU A 8 -8.43 -4.20 4.49
N HIS A 9 -8.87 -5.36 3.99
CA HIS A 9 -8.91 -6.61 4.75
C HIS A 9 -9.13 -7.83 3.83
N ASP A 10 -8.95 -9.02 4.37
CA ASP A 10 -9.18 -10.31 3.70
C ASP A 10 -10.45 -11.04 4.20
N ASN A 11 -11.41 -10.33 4.76
CA ASN A 11 -12.59 -10.81 5.51
C ASN A 11 -12.29 -11.47 6.87
N LYS A 12 -11.03 -11.66 7.25
CA LYS A 12 -10.60 -12.29 8.53
C LYS A 12 -9.75 -11.36 9.38
N ALA A 13 -8.87 -10.62 8.74
CA ALA A 13 -7.92 -9.71 9.38
C ALA A 13 -7.91 -8.34 8.74
N LEU A 14 -7.82 -7.30 9.58
CA LEU A 14 -7.63 -5.92 9.15
C LEU A 14 -6.21 -5.75 8.59
N ASN A 15 -6.09 -5.19 7.39
CA ASN A 15 -4.80 -4.89 6.79
C ASN A 15 -4.16 -3.67 7.46
N GLY A 16 -2.85 -3.74 7.72
CA GLY A 16 -2.06 -2.68 8.34
C GLY A 16 -2.15 -1.32 7.61
N ALA A 17 -2.35 -1.32 6.29
CA ALA A 17 -2.54 -0.10 5.51
C ALA A 17 -3.70 0.76 6.02
N THR A 18 -4.76 0.15 6.58
CA THR A 18 -5.87 0.88 7.21
C THR A 18 -5.41 1.72 8.39
N LEU A 19 -4.44 1.25 9.17
CA LEU A 19 -3.91 1.98 10.33
C LEU A 19 -3.20 3.28 9.92
N ASN A 20 -2.50 3.27 8.78
CA ASN A 20 -1.86 4.45 8.22
C ASN A 20 -2.91 5.46 7.72
N VAL A 21 -4.04 4.99 7.16
CA VAL A 21 -5.15 5.87 6.75
C VAL A 21 -5.80 6.51 7.96
N VAL A 22 -6.01 5.76 9.05
CA VAL A 22 -6.53 6.31 10.32
C VAL A 22 -5.57 7.37 10.86
N ALA A 23 -4.25 7.17 10.78
CA ALA A 23 -3.27 8.17 11.18
C ALA A 23 -3.39 9.48 10.37
N ALA A 24 -3.59 9.37 9.06
CA ALA A 24 -3.86 10.53 8.21
C ALA A 24 -5.19 11.21 8.57
N ALA A 25 -6.24 10.44 8.85
CA ALA A 25 -7.53 10.94 9.29
C ALA A 25 -7.43 11.71 10.62
N GLN A 26 -6.63 11.23 11.57
CA GLN A 26 -6.37 11.94 12.83
C GLN A 26 -5.71 13.32 12.60
N LYS A 27 -4.83 13.44 11.60
CA LYS A 27 -4.22 14.73 11.23
C LYS A 27 -5.21 15.71 10.59
N ILE A 28 -6.22 15.21 9.89
CA ILE A 28 -7.32 16.03 9.37
C ILE A 28 -8.19 16.54 10.53
N GLY A 29 -8.44 15.67 11.52
CA GLY A 29 -9.25 15.97 12.71
C GLY A 29 -10.75 15.75 12.48
N GLY A 30 -11.45 15.37 13.55
CA GLY A 30 -12.88 15.03 13.57
C GLY A 30 -13.15 13.57 13.88
N ASP A 31 -14.39 13.16 13.77
CA ASP A 31 -14.82 11.78 14.09
C ASP A 31 -14.48 10.84 12.95
N ILE A 32 -13.80 9.73 13.27
CA ILE A 32 -13.35 8.73 12.31
C ILE A 32 -14.29 7.53 12.37
N THR A 33 -14.95 7.27 11.25
CA THR A 33 -15.74 6.07 11.02
C THR A 33 -14.99 5.14 10.08
N VAL A 34 -14.83 3.87 10.43
CA VAL A 34 -14.23 2.86 9.57
C VAL A 34 -15.33 2.03 8.93
N LEU A 35 -15.34 1.93 7.60
CA LEU A 35 -16.23 1.05 6.85
C LEU A 35 -15.52 -0.28 6.59
N VAL A 36 -16.13 -1.37 7.04
CA VAL A 36 -15.76 -2.75 6.73
C VAL A 36 -16.83 -3.33 5.81
N ALA A 37 -16.48 -3.56 4.54
CA ALA A 37 -17.38 -4.15 3.55
C ALA A 37 -16.83 -5.53 3.13
N GLY A 38 -17.52 -6.60 3.50
CA GLY A 38 -17.05 -7.96 3.28
C GLY A 38 -18.15 -9.01 3.43
N SER A 39 -17.76 -10.25 3.55
CA SER A 39 -18.67 -11.36 3.88
C SER A 39 -18.08 -12.23 4.98
N GLY A 40 -18.81 -12.38 6.10
CA GLY A 40 -18.29 -12.99 7.31
C GLY A 40 -17.20 -12.11 7.97
N ALA A 41 -17.27 -10.80 7.81
CA ALA A 41 -16.21 -9.85 8.19
C ALA A 41 -16.36 -9.28 9.62
N GLN A 42 -17.19 -9.89 10.49
CA GLN A 42 -17.37 -9.43 11.87
C GLN A 42 -16.03 -9.32 12.63
N ALA A 43 -15.12 -10.30 12.47
CA ALA A 43 -13.82 -10.26 13.14
C ALA A 43 -12.96 -9.06 12.72
N VAL A 44 -13.08 -8.62 11.47
CA VAL A 44 -12.41 -7.39 10.99
C VAL A 44 -13.02 -6.15 11.62
N ALA A 45 -14.36 -6.10 11.72
CA ALA A 45 -15.04 -4.98 12.37
C ALA A 45 -14.67 -4.87 13.86
N ASP A 46 -14.54 -6.02 14.55
CA ASP A 46 -14.10 -6.06 15.94
C ASP A 46 -12.64 -5.58 16.10
N GLN A 47 -11.76 -5.92 15.17
CA GLN A 47 -10.39 -5.41 15.12
C GLN A 47 -10.37 -3.89 14.85
N ALA A 48 -11.15 -3.42 13.88
CA ALA A 48 -11.25 -2.00 13.55
C ALA A 48 -11.79 -1.17 14.73
N ALA A 49 -12.70 -1.73 15.51
CA ALA A 49 -13.26 -1.07 16.70
C ALA A 49 -12.24 -0.87 17.83
N GLN A 50 -11.17 -1.68 17.86
CA GLN A 50 -10.10 -1.57 18.83
C GLN A 50 -8.99 -0.58 18.40
N VAL A 51 -8.99 -0.13 17.16
CA VAL A 51 -7.97 0.80 16.64
C VAL A 51 -8.07 2.15 17.34
N ALA A 52 -6.92 2.67 17.79
CA ALA A 52 -6.86 3.95 18.49
C ALA A 52 -7.35 5.11 17.62
N GLY A 53 -8.33 5.86 18.15
CA GLY A 53 -8.88 7.05 17.49
C GLY A 53 -10.05 6.78 16.54
N VAL A 54 -10.47 5.54 16.37
CA VAL A 54 -11.70 5.19 15.65
C VAL A 54 -12.90 5.47 16.59
N SER A 55 -13.87 6.23 16.09
CA SER A 55 -15.07 6.61 16.83
C SER A 55 -16.25 5.65 16.60
N LYS A 56 -16.29 5.05 15.39
CA LYS A 56 -17.37 4.17 14.96
C LYS A 56 -16.86 3.20 13.87
N VAL A 57 -17.46 2.02 13.80
CA VAL A 57 -17.29 1.07 12.70
C VAL A 57 -18.64 0.81 12.04
N LEU A 58 -18.70 0.91 10.73
CA LEU A 58 -19.81 0.46 9.91
C LEU A 58 -19.47 -0.90 9.30
N LEU A 59 -20.29 -1.91 9.57
CA LEU A 59 -20.13 -3.24 9.01
C LEU A 59 -21.19 -3.52 7.95
N ALA A 60 -20.75 -3.60 6.69
CA ALA A 60 -21.55 -4.06 5.56
C ALA A 60 -21.21 -5.53 5.27
N ASP A 61 -21.82 -6.44 6.03
CA ASP A 61 -21.59 -7.89 5.92
C ASP A 61 -22.60 -8.52 4.97
N ASN A 62 -22.19 -8.76 3.72
CA ASN A 62 -23.04 -9.36 2.70
C ASN A 62 -22.22 -10.06 1.64
N ALA A 63 -22.78 -11.12 1.04
CA ALA A 63 -22.15 -11.89 -0.04
C ALA A 63 -21.75 -11.04 -1.26
N ALA A 64 -22.45 -9.93 -1.52
CA ALA A 64 -22.10 -8.99 -2.59
C ALA A 64 -20.72 -8.32 -2.39
N TYR A 65 -20.19 -8.33 -1.17
CA TYR A 65 -18.89 -7.75 -0.83
C TYR A 65 -17.82 -8.81 -0.55
N ALA A 66 -18.11 -10.11 -0.70
CA ALA A 66 -17.20 -11.21 -0.36
C ALA A 66 -15.81 -11.06 -1.02
N ASN A 67 -15.79 -10.64 -2.28
CA ASN A 67 -14.58 -10.47 -3.07
C ASN A 67 -14.24 -8.98 -3.30
N GLN A 68 -14.88 -8.08 -2.57
CA GLN A 68 -14.60 -6.63 -2.57
C GLN A 68 -14.56 -6.01 -3.99
N LEU A 69 -15.44 -6.48 -4.89
CA LEU A 69 -15.55 -5.92 -6.24
C LEU A 69 -15.76 -4.41 -6.18
N ALA A 70 -14.89 -3.67 -6.86
CA ALA A 70 -14.89 -2.21 -6.80
C ALA A 70 -16.23 -1.59 -7.23
N GLU A 71 -16.94 -2.23 -8.14
CA GLU A 71 -18.25 -1.79 -8.61
C GLU A 71 -19.30 -1.78 -7.49
N ASN A 72 -19.25 -2.77 -6.60
CA ASN A 72 -20.16 -2.88 -5.47
C ASN A 72 -19.73 -1.98 -4.32
N VAL A 73 -18.45 -2.06 -3.93
CA VAL A 73 -17.90 -1.28 -2.82
C VAL A 73 -17.97 0.23 -3.10
N ALA A 74 -17.68 0.68 -4.34
CA ALA A 74 -17.73 2.09 -4.68
C ALA A 74 -19.17 2.68 -4.63
N LYS A 75 -20.19 1.89 -4.98
CA LYS A 75 -21.59 2.30 -4.80
C LYS A 75 -21.96 2.48 -3.33
N LEU A 76 -21.56 1.53 -2.49
CA LEU A 76 -21.76 1.62 -1.04
C LEU A 76 -21.05 2.86 -0.46
N VAL A 77 -19.78 3.06 -0.84
CA VAL A 77 -18.98 4.21 -0.40
C VAL A 77 -19.61 5.53 -0.84
N ALA A 78 -20.11 5.61 -2.08
CA ALA A 78 -20.77 6.82 -2.58
C ALA A 78 -22.09 7.10 -1.85
N GLU A 79 -22.86 6.08 -1.50
CA GLU A 79 -24.12 6.27 -0.78
C GLU A 79 -23.87 6.72 0.65
N LEU A 80 -23.00 6.04 1.39
CA LEU A 80 -22.65 6.42 2.77
C LEU A 80 -21.88 7.75 2.79
N GLY A 81 -21.03 8.00 1.80
CA GLY A 81 -20.14 9.15 1.69
C GLY A 81 -20.85 10.50 1.69
N LYS A 82 -22.12 10.55 1.29
CA LYS A 82 -22.96 11.77 1.35
C LYS A 82 -23.10 12.35 2.76
N GLY A 83 -22.90 11.52 3.80
CA GLY A 83 -22.95 11.92 5.21
C GLY A 83 -21.59 12.35 5.78
N TYR A 84 -20.51 12.32 4.98
CA TYR A 84 -19.16 12.58 5.45
C TYR A 84 -18.53 13.78 4.75
N SER A 85 -17.62 14.45 5.45
CA SER A 85 -16.82 15.54 4.87
C SER A 85 -15.58 15.03 4.14
N HIS A 86 -15.10 13.82 4.51
CA HIS A 86 -13.91 13.20 3.93
C HIS A 86 -14.15 11.70 3.73
N ILE A 87 -13.60 11.15 2.66
CA ILE A 87 -13.57 9.71 2.36
C ILE A 87 -12.14 9.34 2.02
N LEU A 88 -11.56 8.44 2.80
CA LEU A 88 -10.15 8.07 2.69
C LEU A 88 -10.00 6.55 2.51
N ALA A 89 -9.04 6.14 1.69
CA ALA A 89 -8.57 4.76 1.60
C ALA A 89 -7.05 4.73 1.42
N ALA A 90 -6.43 3.58 1.65
CA ALA A 90 -5.02 3.40 1.35
C ALA A 90 -4.74 3.54 -0.16
N SER A 91 -3.56 4.02 -0.51
CA SER A 91 -3.09 4.16 -1.91
C SER A 91 -2.59 2.82 -2.48
N THR A 92 -3.27 1.73 -2.15
CA THR A 92 -3.08 0.38 -2.67
C THR A 92 -3.81 0.19 -3.98
N SER A 93 -3.63 -0.97 -4.62
CA SER A 93 -4.38 -1.33 -5.83
C SER A 93 -5.89 -1.32 -5.59
N ASN A 94 -6.35 -1.77 -4.41
CA ASN A 94 -7.75 -1.77 -4.05
C ASN A 94 -8.30 -0.34 -3.89
N GLY A 95 -7.66 0.50 -3.07
CA GLY A 95 -8.09 1.89 -2.88
C GLY A 95 -8.07 2.70 -4.17
N LYS A 96 -7.06 2.48 -5.02
CA LYS A 96 -6.97 3.11 -6.36
C LYS A 96 -8.02 2.62 -7.35
N ASN A 97 -8.65 1.47 -7.09
CA ASN A 97 -9.75 0.94 -7.91
C ASN A 97 -11.11 1.44 -7.41
N VAL A 98 -11.33 1.46 -6.09
CA VAL A 98 -12.61 1.81 -5.47
C VAL A 98 -12.86 3.32 -5.46
N LEU A 99 -11.90 4.12 -4.96
CA LEU A 99 -12.16 5.54 -4.67
C LEU A 99 -12.39 6.42 -5.91
N PRO A 100 -11.70 6.24 -7.05
CA PRO A 100 -11.99 7.06 -8.24
C PRO A 100 -13.43 6.87 -8.73
N ARG A 101 -13.94 5.63 -8.63
CA ARG A 101 -15.32 5.32 -8.99
C ARG A 101 -16.29 5.94 -7.99
N ALA A 102 -16.02 5.86 -6.68
CA ALA A 102 -16.86 6.49 -5.68
C ALA A 102 -16.90 8.02 -5.84
N ALA A 103 -15.75 8.65 -6.10
CA ALA A 103 -15.65 10.09 -6.38
C ALA A 103 -16.49 10.51 -7.59
N ALA A 104 -16.42 9.74 -8.69
CA ALA A 104 -17.22 9.99 -9.88
C ALA A 104 -18.74 9.84 -9.59
N LEU A 105 -19.14 8.87 -8.77
CA LEU A 105 -20.54 8.70 -8.37
C LEU A 105 -21.05 9.83 -7.46
N LEU A 106 -20.13 10.47 -6.71
CA LEU A 106 -20.43 11.64 -5.87
C LEU A 106 -20.32 12.96 -6.63
N ASP A 107 -19.90 12.92 -7.89
CA ASP A 107 -19.60 14.10 -8.73
C ASP A 107 -18.59 15.06 -8.08
N VAL A 108 -17.50 14.50 -7.53
CA VAL A 108 -16.40 15.26 -6.90
C VAL A 108 -15.05 14.80 -7.47
N SER A 109 -14.07 15.71 -7.47
CA SER A 109 -12.68 15.39 -7.79
C SER A 109 -12.02 14.68 -6.61
N MET A 110 -11.05 13.78 -6.88
CA MET A 110 -10.28 13.14 -5.82
C MET A 110 -8.82 13.58 -5.83
N ILE A 111 -8.19 13.51 -4.65
CA ILE A 111 -6.75 13.72 -4.47
C ILE A 111 -6.09 12.38 -4.26
N THR A 112 -5.18 11.98 -5.17
CA THR A 112 -4.52 10.69 -5.06
C THR A 112 -3.18 10.79 -4.34
N ASP A 113 -2.89 9.75 -3.52
CA ASP A 113 -1.56 9.47 -2.99
C ASP A 113 -1.02 10.60 -2.09
N ILE A 114 -1.84 11.08 -1.14
CA ILE A 114 -1.42 12.13 -0.22
C ILE A 114 -0.32 11.63 0.72
N ILE A 115 0.68 12.49 0.96
CA ILE A 115 1.82 12.23 1.84
C ILE A 115 1.87 13.15 3.06
N ALA A 116 1.08 14.21 3.09
CA ALA A 116 0.95 15.09 4.24
C ALA A 116 -0.42 15.79 4.24
N VAL A 117 -0.87 16.14 5.44
CA VAL A 117 -2.06 16.94 5.70
C VAL A 117 -1.59 18.28 6.25
N GLU A 118 -1.84 19.36 5.53
CA GLU A 118 -1.53 20.73 5.93
C GLU A 118 -2.74 21.41 6.61
N SER A 119 -3.92 21.09 6.12
CA SER A 119 -5.21 21.50 6.68
C SER A 119 -6.27 20.47 6.29
N PRO A 120 -7.52 20.57 6.80
CA PRO A 120 -8.59 19.65 6.40
C PRO A 120 -8.84 19.57 4.88
N LYS A 121 -8.48 20.62 4.14
CA LYS A 121 -8.69 20.66 2.68
C LYS A 121 -7.38 20.80 1.88
N THR A 122 -6.23 20.89 2.54
CA THR A 122 -4.93 21.13 1.89
C THR A 122 -3.98 19.96 2.18
N PHE A 123 -3.44 19.37 1.12
CA PHE A 123 -2.63 18.16 1.18
C PHE A 123 -1.38 18.30 0.31
N LYS A 124 -0.32 17.55 0.67
CA LYS A 124 0.84 17.35 -0.21
C LYS A 124 0.75 16.00 -0.89
N ARG A 125 1.12 15.98 -2.16
CA ARG A 125 1.22 14.75 -2.94
C ARG A 125 2.41 14.78 -3.90
N PRO A 126 3.05 13.65 -4.19
CA PRO A 126 4.09 13.58 -5.19
C PRO A 126 3.50 13.63 -6.60
N ILE A 127 4.20 14.30 -7.50
CA ILE A 127 3.96 14.34 -8.95
C ILE A 127 5.26 14.08 -9.69
N TYR A 128 5.21 13.80 -11.00
CA TYR A 128 6.40 13.47 -11.81
C TYR A 128 7.25 12.35 -11.17
N ALA A 129 6.59 11.24 -10.84
CA ALA A 129 7.22 10.09 -10.16
C ALA A 129 7.95 10.45 -8.85
N GLY A 130 7.46 11.48 -8.15
CA GLY A 130 8.02 11.94 -6.89
C GLY A 130 9.19 12.92 -7.00
N ASN A 131 9.51 13.41 -8.21
CA ASN A 131 10.52 14.46 -8.40
C ASN A 131 10.02 15.87 -7.97
N ALA A 132 8.71 16.03 -7.86
CA ALA A 132 8.11 17.25 -7.33
C ALA A 132 7.02 16.90 -6.32
N ILE A 133 6.83 17.77 -5.33
CA ILE A 133 5.75 17.69 -4.36
C ILE A 133 4.80 18.85 -4.62
N ALA A 134 3.55 18.52 -4.96
CA ALA A 134 2.50 19.51 -5.12
C ALA A 134 1.73 19.67 -3.80
N THR A 135 1.47 20.92 -3.42
CA THR A 135 0.45 21.25 -2.42
C THR A 135 -0.84 21.53 -3.15
N VAL A 136 -1.88 20.79 -2.81
CA VAL A 136 -3.20 20.86 -3.45
C VAL A 136 -4.26 21.19 -2.41
N GLU A 137 -5.21 22.05 -2.77
CA GLU A 137 -6.36 22.39 -1.95
C GLU A 137 -7.63 21.94 -2.65
N SER A 138 -8.53 21.26 -1.90
CA SER A 138 -9.83 20.82 -2.41
C SER A 138 -10.87 21.90 -2.18
N SER A 139 -11.60 22.26 -3.23
CA SER A 139 -12.81 23.09 -3.15
C SER A 139 -14.10 22.27 -3.05
N GLU A 140 -13.98 20.93 -3.08
CA GLU A 140 -15.11 20.02 -3.11
C GLU A 140 -15.93 20.03 -1.81
N SER A 141 -17.20 19.65 -1.91
CA SER A 141 -18.10 19.46 -0.77
C SER A 141 -17.68 18.26 0.09
N VAL A 142 -17.21 17.21 -0.55
CA VAL A 142 -16.65 16.00 0.07
C VAL A 142 -15.23 15.80 -0.45
N VAL A 143 -14.25 15.73 0.43
CA VAL A 143 -12.86 15.45 0.05
C VAL A 143 -12.67 13.95 -0.07
N VAL A 144 -12.35 13.47 -1.25
CA VAL A 144 -12.02 12.06 -1.52
C VAL A 144 -10.53 11.94 -1.76
N ALA A 145 -9.83 11.11 -0.98
CA ALA A 145 -8.38 10.98 -1.14
C ALA A 145 -7.86 9.56 -0.87
N THR A 146 -6.82 9.15 -1.62
CA THR A 146 -6.00 7.99 -1.25
C THR A 146 -4.77 8.43 -0.48
N VAL A 147 -4.40 7.65 0.55
CA VAL A 147 -3.32 7.92 1.50
C VAL A 147 -2.12 7.01 1.19
N ARG A 148 -0.94 7.57 1.02
CA ARG A 148 0.30 6.81 0.93
C ARG A 148 0.67 6.27 2.30
N GLY A 149 0.53 4.96 2.52
CA GLY A 149 0.78 4.33 3.82
C GLY A 149 2.16 4.63 4.39
N THR A 150 3.20 4.61 3.55
CA THR A 150 4.59 4.85 3.96
C THR A 150 4.87 6.28 4.46
N ALA A 151 3.95 7.23 4.27
CA ALA A 151 4.11 8.62 4.72
C ALA A 151 3.45 8.92 6.09
N PHE A 152 2.76 7.95 6.66
CA PHE A 152 2.07 8.09 7.94
C PHE A 152 2.35 6.88 8.82
N ASP A 153 2.92 7.08 9.99
CA ASP A 153 3.13 6.00 10.96
C ASP A 153 1.78 5.40 11.35
N PRO A 154 1.66 4.05 11.41
CA PRO A 154 0.41 3.41 11.75
C PRO A 154 -0.01 3.72 13.18
N VAL A 155 -1.30 3.93 13.40
CA VAL A 155 -1.86 4.04 14.75
C VAL A 155 -1.82 2.69 15.48
N ALA A 156 -1.93 2.71 16.81
CA ALA A 156 -2.01 1.50 17.60
C ALA A 156 -3.27 0.68 17.25
N THR A 157 -3.09 -0.64 17.17
CA THR A 157 -4.19 -1.60 16.91
C THR A 157 -5.12 -1.78 18.10
N THR A 158 -4.75 -1.24 19.26
CA THR A 158 -5.49 -1.33 20.53
C THR A 158 -5.66 0.04 21.16
N GLY A 159 -6.59 0.14 22.11
CA GLY A 159 -6.89 1.39 22.82
C GLY A 159 -8.18 2.09 22.36
N GLY A 160 -8.78 1.62 21.28
CA GLY A 160 -10.13 2.02 20.86
C GLY A 160 -11.23 1.16 21.49
N SER A 161 -12.46 1.66 21.44
CA SER A 161 -13.68 0.95 21.89
C SER A 161 -14.89 1.42 21.09
N ALA A 162 -14.73 1.53 19.78
CA ALA A 162 -15.76 2.03 18.90
C ALA A 162 -16.97 1.07 18.82
N ALA A 163 -18.16 1.63 18.70
CA ALA A 163 -19.36 0.83 18.44
C ALA A 163 -19.34 0.31 17.00
N VAL A 164 -19.73 -0.95 16.81
CA VAL A 164 -19.95 -1.55 15.50
C VAL A 164 -21.43 -1.47 15.15
N GLU A 165 -21.76 -0.80 14.05
CA GLU A 165 -23.12 -0.66 13.53
C GLU A 165 -23.24 -1.40 12.19
N ALA A 166 -24.29 -2.21 12.05
CA ALA A 166 -24.56 -2.89 10.80
C ALA A 166 -25.13 -1.93 9.75
N VAL A 167 -24.64 -2.04 8.52
CA VAL A 167 -25.21 -1.37 7.34
C VAL A 167 -26.15 -2.34 6.63
N GLY A 168 -27.43 -1.99 6.56
CA GLY A 168 -28.48 -2.86 5.99
C GLY A 168 -28.59 -2.78 4.46
N ASP A 169 -28.17 -1.66 3.86
CA ASP A 169 -28.29 -1.46 2.42
C ASP A 169 -27.18 -2.14 1.64
N VAL A 170 -27.56 -3.10 0.80
CA VAL A 170 -26.64 -3.82 -0.09
C VAL A 170 -26.60 -3.13 -1.44
N GLN A 171 -25.40 -2.79 -1.90
CA GLN A 171 -25.15 -2.14 -3.18
C GLN A 171 -24.50 -3.13 -4.16
N ASP A 172 -25.30 -4.00 -4.77
CA ASP A 172 -24.82 -4.84 -5.87
C ASP A 172 -25.00 -4.13 -7.21
N ALA A 173 -23.91 -3.93 -7.93
CA ALA A 173 -23.94 -3.28 -9.25
C ALA A 173 -24.40 -4.24 -10.36
N GLY A 174 -24.20 -5.55 -10.19
CA GLY A 174 -24.60 -6.59 -11.16
C GLY A 174 -23.86 -6.52 -12.50
N ILE A 175 -22.70 -5.85 -12.57
CA ILE A 175 -21.96 -5.61 -13.83
C ILE A 175 -20.62 -6.33 -13.90
N SER A 176 -20.15 -6.90 -12.80
CA SER A 176 -18.95 -7.72 -12.72
C SER A 176 -19.21 -8.96 -11.87
N THR A 177 -18.48 -10.03 -12.14
CA THR A 177 -18.57 -11.28 -11.41
C THR A 177 -17.16 -11.77 -11.10
N PHE A 178 -16.93 -12.15 -9.85
CA PHE A 178 -15.69 -12.81 -9.45
C PHE A 178 -15.62 -14.22 -10.06
N ILE A 179 -14.50 -14.53 -10.69
CA ILE A 179 -14.27 -15.86 -11.27
C ILE A 179 -13.31 -16.66 -10.39
N SER A 180 -12.10 -16.13 -10.17
CA SER A 180 -11.08 -16.79 -9.36
C SER A 180 -9.96 -15.81 -9.02
N GLU A 181 -9.19 -16.15 -8.00
CA GLU A 181 -7.92 -15.50 -7.68
C GLU A 181 -6.86 -16.54 -7.37
N GLU A 182 -5.63 -16.25 -7.71
CA GLU A 182 -4.47 -17.02 -7.29
C GLU A 182 -3.69 -16.20 -6.27
N ILE A 183 -3.63 -16.68 -5.04
CA ILE A 183 -2.88 -16.05 -3.97
C ILE A 183 -1.62 -16.85 -3.71
N VAL A 184 -0.46 -16.27 -3.98
CA VAL A 184 0.83 -16.86 -3.61
C VAL A 184 1.00 -16.65 -2.11
N LYS A 185 0.93 -17.74 -1.35
CA LYS A 185 1.23 -17.70 0.09
C LYS A 185 2.74 -17.61 0.26
N SER A 186 3.19 -16.51 0.85
CA SER A 186 4.58 -16.33 1.27
C SER A 186 4.67 -16.46 2.78
N GLU A 187 5.68 -17.15 3.28
CA GLU A 187 6.04 -17.15 4.71
C GLU A 187 6.82 -15.90 5.12
N ARG A 188 7.26 -15.09 4.13
CA ARG A 188 7.98 -13.85 4.33
C ARG A 188 7.04 -12.70 4.71
N PRO A 189 7.56 -11.66 5.39
CA PRO A 189 6.79 -10.46 5.69
C PRO A 189 6.16 -9.85 4.44
N GLU A 190 5.01 -9.22 4.59
CA GLU A 190 4.39 -8.49 3.49
C GLU A 190 5.29 -7.32 3.05
N LEU A 191 5.47 -7.18 1.73
CA LEU A 191 6.43 -6.24 1.15
C LEU A 191 6.20 -4.78 1.57
N THR A 192 4.95 -4.36 1.69
CA THR A 192 4.59 -2.98 2.07
C THR A 192 4.76 -2.67 3.55
N ALA A 193 4.83 -3.70 4.41
CA ALA A 193 4.95 -3.57 5.86
C ALA A 193 6.32 -4.01 6.40
N ALA A 194 7.18 -4.57 5.56
CA ALA A 194 8.45 -5.13 5.96
C ALA A 194 9.45 -4.05 6.37
N ARG A 195 10.19 -4.30 7.45
CA ARG A 195 11.29 -3.43 7.90
C ARG A 195 12.56 -3.57 7.07
N ILE A 196 12.75 -4.73 6.44
CA ILE A 196 13.89 -5.01 5.56
C ILE A 196 13.34 -5.56 4.25
N VAL A 197 13.82 -5.03 3.14
CA VAL A 197 13.47 -5.49 1.79
C VAL A 197 14.74 -5.81 1.01
N VAL A 198 14.79 -7.01 0.44
CA VAL A 198 15.81 -7.42 -0.52
C VAL A 198 15.15 -7.51 -1.91
N SER A 199 15.61 -6.70 -2.85
CA SER A 199 14.96 -6.57 -4.16
C SER A 199 15.92 -6.90 -5.30
N GLY A 200 15.46 -7.74 -6.23
CA GLY A 200 16.21 -8.16 -7.41
C GLY A 200 15.81 -7.42 -8.69
N GLY A 201 16.79 -7.01 -9.44
CA GLY A 201 16.60 -6.45 -10.77
C GLY A 201 16.81 -7.49 -11.90
N ARG A 202 16.63 -7.03 -13.16
CA ARG A 202 16.94 -7.85 -14.33
C ARG A 202 18.39 -8.32 -14.35
N GLY A 203 19.30 -7.61 -13.65
CA GLY A 203 20.71 -7.96 -13.52
C GLY A 203 20.97 -9.32 -12.85
N VAL A 204 20.00 -9.92 -12.15
CA VAL A 204 20.11 -11.27 -11.58
C VAL A 204 20.09 -12.38 -12.66
N GLY A 205 19.60 -12.08 -13.88
CA GLY A 205 19.76 -12.90 -15.07
C GLY A 205 18.62 -13.90 -15.32
N SER A 206 18.07 -14.55 -14.31
CA SER A 206 16.96 -15.52 -14.43
C SER A 206 16.19 -15.66 -13.14
N GLY A 207 14.97 -16.26 -13.20
CA GLY A 207 14.17 -16.57 -12.02
C GLY A 207 14.86 -17.60 -11.11
N GLU A 208 15.48 -18.63 -11.68
CA GLU A 208 16.26 -19.61 -10.91
C GLU A 208 17.39 -18.91 -10.13
N ASN A 209 18.13 -18.04 -10.79
CA ASN A 209 19.24 -17.31 -10.15
C ASN A 209 18.72 -16.29 -9.13
N TYR A 210 17.53 -15.69 -9.37
CA TYR A 210 16.88 -14.80 -8.41
C TYR A 210 16.70 -15.52 -7.06
N HIS A 211 16.07 -16.67 -7.07
CA HIS A 211 15.83 -17.44 -5.86
C HIS A 211 17.13 -17.97 -5.24
N LYS A 212 18.02 -18.51 -6.06
CA LYS A 212 19.32 -19.04 -5.61
C LYS A 212 20.16 -18.03 -4.84
N ILE A 213 20.13 -16.76 -5.25
CA ILE A 213 20.99 -15.71 -4.70
C ILE A 213 20.27 -14.93 -3.60
N LEU A 214 19.01 -14.55 -3.82
CA LEU A 214 18.32 -13.62 -2.92
C LEU A 214 17.58 -14.31 -1.79
N ASP A 215 17.10 -15.55 -1.97
CA ASP A 215 16.39 -16.27 -0.89
C ASP A 215 17.28 -16.44 0.35
N PRO A 216 18.53 -16.91 0.25
CA PRO A 216 19.38 -17.05 1.43
C PRO A 216 19.64 -15.73 2.16
N LEU A 217 19.77 -14.62 1.43
CA LEU A 217 19.96 -13.31 2.04
C LEU A 217 18.68 -12.82 2.73
N ALA A 218 17.54 -12.98 2.08
CA ALA A 218 16.25 -12.59 2.62
C ALA A 218 15.90 -13.41 3.87
N ASP A 219 16.16 -14.71 3.87
CA ASP A 219 15.92 -15.60 5.01
C ASP A 219 16.78 -15.23 6.22
N LYS A 220 18.08 -14.96 5.98
CA LYS A 220 19.02 -14.54 7.04
C LYS A 220 18.59 -13.23 7.71
N LEU A 221 18.07 -12.30 6.93
CA LEU A 221 17.67 -10.98 7.41
C LEU A 221 16.20 -10.91 7.87
N GLY A 222 15.41 -11.97 7.70
CA GLY A 222 13.96 -11.93 7.91
C GLY A 222 13.28 -10.89 7.00
N ALA A 223 13.81 -10.72 5.79
CA ALA A 223 13.40 -9.67 4.87
C ALA A 223 12.25 -10.09 3.96
N ALA A 224 11.42 -9.13 3.56
CA ALA A 224 10.55 -9.29 2.41
C ALA A 224 11.37 -9.24 1.10
N GLN A 225 10.84 -9.85 0.06
CA GLN A 225 11.44 -9.80 -1.27
C GLN A 225 10.65 -8.90 -2.21
N GLY A 226 11.39 -8.10 -2.98
CA GLY A 226 10.85 -7.25 -4.02
C GLY A 226 11.59 -7.44 -5.35
N ALA A 227 11.03 -6.90 -6.41
CA ALA A 227 11.63 -6.96 -7.71
C ALA A 227 11.42 -5.68 -8.53
N SER A 228 12.32 -5.42 -9.47
CA SER A 228 12.07 -4.39 -10.47
C SER A 228 11.01 -4.86 -11.48
N ARG A 229 10.31 -3.92 -12.10
CA ARG A 229 9.37 -4.24 -13.19
C ARG A 229 10.02 -5.09 -14.28
N ALA A 230 11.27 -4.79 -14.65
CA ALA A 230 11.97 -5.54 -15.69
C ALA A 230 12.24 -7.01 -15.31
N ALA A 231 12.40 -7.33 -14.03
CA ALA A 231 12.51 -8.71 -13.55
C ALA A 231 11.15 -9.43 -13.57
N VAL A 232 10.07 -8.73 -13.21
CA VAL A 232 8.70 -9.25 -13.31
C VAL A 232 8.29 -9.48 -14.75
N ASP A 233 8.51 -8.50 -15.64
CA ASP A 233 8.19 -8.61 -17.08
C ASP A 233 8.97 -9.75 -17.76
N ALA A 234 10.19 -10.07 -17.24
CA ALA A 234 10.99 -11.21 -17.67
C ALA A 234 10.53 -12.56 -17.06
N GLY A 235 9.52 -12.56 -16.21
CA GLY A 235 8.98 -13.77 -15.58
C GLY A 235 9.87 -14.35 -14.48
N PHE A 236 10.78 -13.58 -13.89
CA PHE A 236 11.66 -14.07 -12.82
C PHE A 236 10.91 -14.28 -11.53
N VAL A 237 9.94 -13.42 -11.24
CA VAL A 237 9.09 -13.44 -10.05
C VAL A 237 7.68 -12.94 -10.39
N PRO A 238 6.67 -13.26 -9.57
CA PRO A 238 5.30 -12.80 -9.80
C PRO A 238 5.13 -11.29 -9.61
N ASN A 239 4.05 -10.74 -10.18
CA ASN A 239 3.79 -9.30 -10.23
C ASN A 239 3.56 -8.65 -8.85
N ASP A 240 3.11 -9.39 -7.87
CA ASP A 240 2.88 -8.91 -6.49
C ASP A 240 4.17 -8.58 -5.75
N MET A 241 5.33 -9.00 -6.28
CA MET A 241 6.66 -8.61 -5.80
C MET A 241 7.19 -7.33 -6.44
N GLN A 242 6.49 -6.74 -7.40
CA GLN A 242 6.96 -5.53 -8.07
C GLN A 242 7.02 -4.33 -7.12
N VAL A 243 8.19 -3.70 -7.04
CA VAL A 243 8.43 -2.41 -6.38
C VAL A 243 8.54 -1.31 -7.43
N GLY A 244 7.81 -0.21 -7.26
CA GLY A 244 7.86 0.92 -8.16
C GLY A 244 6.55 1.69 -8.26
N GLN A 245 6.51 2.67 -9.13
CA GLN A 245 5.37 3.56 -9.36
C GLN A 245 4.06 2.80 -9.68
N THR A 246 4.16 1.72 -10.45
CA THR A 246 3.01 0.87 -10.86
C THR A 246 2.92 -0.43 -10.06
N GLY A 247 3.85 -0.66 -9.15
CA GLY A 247 3.88 -1.76 -8.21
C GLY A 247 3.59 -1.29 -6.77
N LYS A 248 4.21 -1.99 -5.82
CA LYS A 248 4.14 -1.61 -4.40
C LYS A 248 5.13 -0.49 -4.10
N ILE A 249 4.71 0.45 -3.25
CA ILE A 249 5.57 1.49 -2.68
C ILE A 249 5.98 1.03 -1.30
N VAL A 250 7.28 1.03 -1.04
CA VAL A 250 7.89 0.56 0.20
C VAL A 250 8.79 1.65 0.79
N ALA A 251 8.91 1.67 2.12
CA ALA A 251 9.84 2.54 2.84
C ALA A 251 10.39 1.78 4.07
N PRO A 252 11.14 0.69 3.85
CA PRO A 252 11.72 -0.10 4.93
C PRO A 252 12.83 0.68 5.67
N ASP A 253 13.23 0.15 6.83
CA ASP A 253 14.45 0.63 7.50
C ASP A 253 15.71 0.34 6.65
N LEU A 254 15.69 -0.79 5.90
CA LEU A 254 16.79 -1.18 5.01
C LEU A 254 16.25 -1.74 3.68
N TYR A 255 16.66 -1.15 2.58
CA TYR A 255 16.39 -1.62 1.22
C TYR A 255 17.69 -2.06 0.54
N ILE A 256 17.79 -3.32 0.17
CA ILE A 256 18.95 -3.86 -0.55
C ILE A 256 18.57 -4.09 -2.03
N ALA A 257 19.13 -3.27 -2.91
CA ALA A 257 18.90 -3.32 -4.35
C ALA A 257 20.00 -4.13 -5.05
N VAL A 258 19.65 -5.31 -5.58
CA VAL A 258 20.59 -6.24 -6.21
C VAL A 258 20.35 -6.31 -7.72
N GLY A 259 21.32 -5.86 -8.51
CA GLY A 259 21.24 -5.86 -9.98
C GLY A 259 20.09 -5.00 -10.54
N ILE A 260 19.72 -3.94 -9.82
CA ILE A 260 18.69 -2.96 -10.20
C ILE A 260 19.36 -1.74 -10.81
N SER A 261 18.89 -1.29 -11.98
CA SER A 261 19.45 -0.11 -12.66
C SER A 261 19.11 1.23 -11.99
N GLY A 262 17.98 1.32 -11.28
CA GLY A 262 17.52 2.59 -10.71
C GLY A 262 16.72 3.46 -11.68
N ALA A 263 15.94 2.87 -12.55
CA ALA A 263 14.97 3.61 -13.35
C ALA A 263 14.02 4.42 -12.44
N ILE A 264 13.66 5.64 -12.88
CA ILE A 264 12.86 6.58 -12.08
C ILE A 264 11.54 5.96 -11.55
N GLN A 265 10.95 5.05 -12.32
CA GLN A 265 9.74 4.35 -11.90
C GLN A 265 9.98 3.38 -10.74
N HIS A 266 11.17 2.77 -10.66
CA HIS A 266 11.56 1.93 -9.52
C HIS A 266 11.87 2.80 -8.30
N LEU A 267 12.65 3.87 -8.50
CA LEU A 267 13.00 4.81 -7.44
C LEU A 267 11.76 5.41 -6.77
N ALA A 268 10.72 5.72 -7.55
CA ALA A 268 9.45 6.23 -7.01
C ALA A 268 8.80 5.28 -5.99
N GLY A 269 9.13 3.99 -6.03
CA GLY A 269 8.60 2.98 -5.12
C GLY A 269 9.46 2.67 -3.90
N MET A 270 10.72 3.16 -3.81
CA MET A 270 11.61 2.75 -2.72
C MET A 270 12.53 3.85 -2.16
N LYS A 271 12.58 5.01 -2.80
CA LYS A 271 13.52 6.08 -2.41
C LYS A 271 13.31 6.65 -1.01
N ASP A 272 12.12 6.44 -0.43
CA ASP A 272 11.79 6.88 0.93
C ASP A 272 12.25 5.86 2.00
N SER A 273 12.99 4.81 1.61
CA SER A 273 13.66 3.88 2.54
C SER A 273 14.68 4.60 3.40
N LYS A 274 14.86 4.21 4.68
CA LYS A 274 15.79 4.91 5.58
C LYS A 274 17.24 4.70 5.21
N VAL A 275 17.58 3.46 4.79
CA VAL A 275 18.91 3.11 4.29
C VAL A 275 18.75 2.32 3.01
N ILE A 276 19.47 2.72 1.97
CA ILE A 276 19.48 2.07 0.67
C ILE A 276 20.89 1.55 0.40
N VAL A 277 20.98 0.23 0.17
CA VAL A 277 22.21 -0.44 -0.23
C VAL A 277 22.05 -0.91 -1.67
N ALA A 278 22.96 -0.55 -2.56
CA ALA A 278 22.97 -1.01 -3.96
C ALA A 278 24.13 -1.94 -4.23
N ILE A 279 23.88 -3.06 -4.91
CA ILE A 279 24.91 -3.99 -5.41
C ILE A 279 24.69 -4.11 -6.92
N ASN A 280 25.65 -3.61 -7.68
CA ASN A 280 25.58 -3.58 -9.13
C ASN A 280 26.97 -3.76 -9.75
N LYS A 281 27.05 -4.38 -10.91
CA LYS A 281 28.31 -4.43 -11.69
C LYS A 281 28.60 -3.13 -12.46
N ASP A 282 27.57 -2.31 -12.66
CA ASP A 282 27.65 -1.02 -13.36
C ASP A 282 27.86 0.09 -12.34
N GLU A 283 29.05 0.69 -12.37
CA GLU A 283 29.44 1.79 -11.49
C GLU A 283 28.61 3.05 -11.75
N GLU A 284 28.11 3.25 -12.98
CA GLU A 284 27.31 4.40 -13.38
C GLU A 284 25.80 4.15 -13.25
N ALA A 285 25.37 3.02 -12.66
CA ALA A 285 23.95 2.72 -12.51
C ALA A 285 23.22 3.83 -11.73
N PRO A 286 22.10 4.37 -12.25
CA PRO A 286 21.34 5.45 -11.58
C PRO A 286 20.90 5.16 -10.14
N ILE A 287 20.80 3.88 -9.74
CA ILE A 287 20.48 3.48 -8.36
C ILE A 287 21.53 4.02 -7.37
N ASN A 288 22.79 4.16 -7.79
CA ASN A 288 23.89 4.63 -6.95
C ASN A 288 23.68 6.10 -6.50
N ALA A 289 22.93 6.88 -7.28
CA ALA A 289 22.64 8.29 -6.93
C ALA A 289 21.70 8.44 -5.72
N VAL A 290 20.97 7.39 -5.36
CA VAL A 290 20.03 7.37 -4.22
C VAL A 290 20.47 6.40 -3.13
N ALA A 291 21.51 5.60 -3.35
CA ALA A 291 22.03 4.65 -2.39
C ALA A 291 22.89 5.34 -1.33
N ASP A 292 22.69 5.01 -0.06
CA ASP A 292 23.59 5.41 1.04
C ASP A 292 24.91 4.64 0.98
N TYR A 293 24.83 3.39 0.54
CA TYR A 293 25.99 2.52 0.30
C TYR A 293 25.83 1.80 -1.02
N TRP A 294 26.89 1.76 -1.81
CA TRP A 294 26.91 0.94 -3.03
C TRP A 294 28.20 0.15 -3.17
N LEU A 295 28.07 -1.05 -3.70
CA LEU A 295 29.17 -1.94 -3.97
C LEU A 295 29.17 -2.30 -5.45
N VAL A 296 30.26 -1.95 -6.14
CA VAL A 296 30.48 -2.35 -7.53
C VAL A 296 31.08 -3.76 -7.54
N GLY A 297 30.32 -4.72 -8.06
CA GLY A 297 30.77 -6.11 -8.08
C GLY A 297 29.78 -7.07 -8.74
N ASP A 298 30.23 -8.29 -8.96
CA ASP A 298 29.38 -9.38 -9.44
C ASP A 298 28.50 -9.90 -8.28
N LEU A 299 27.20 -9.77 -8.43
CA LEU A 299 26.22 -10.22 -7.45
C LEU A 299 26.36 -11.72 -7.12
N ASN A 300 26.81 -12.57 -8.08
CA ASN A 300 27.02 -13.99 -7.86
C ASN A 300 28.18 -14.30 -6.89
N THR A 301 29.08 -13.36 -6.69
CA THR A 301 30.18 -13.46 -5.72
C THR A 301 29.84 -12.70 -4.43
N VAL A 302 29.36 -11.47 -4.58
CA VAL A 302 29.13 -10.56 -3.46
C VAL A 302 28.03 -11.04 -2.52
N ILE A 303 26.89 -11.50 -3.06
CA ILE A 303 25.74 -11.89 -2.22
C ILE A 303 26.05 -13.13 -1.36
N PRO A 304 26.64 -14.24 -1.89
CA PRO A 304 27.02 -15.36 -1.04
C PRO A 304 28.02 -14.98 0.05
N GLU A 305 28.97 -14.09 -0.24
CA GLU A 305 29.91 -13.59 0.78
C GLU A 305 29.16 -12.77 1.84
N LEU A 306 28.23 -11.88 1.44
CA LEU A 306 27.40 -11.12 2.37
C LEU A 306 26.59 -12.05 3.26
N VAL A 307 25.93 -13.07 2.71
CA VAL A 307 25.16 -14.07 3.46
C VAL A 307 26.01 -14.77 4.53
N SER A 308 27.31 -14.98 4.26
CA SER A 308 28.21 -15.61 5.23
C SER A 308 28.61 -14.71 6.39
N LYS A 309 28.41 -13.38 6.27
CA LYS A 309 28.87 -12.37 7.24
C LYS A 309 27.74 -11.77 8.08
N VAL A 310 26.46 -11.94 7.69
CA VAL A 310 25.26 -11.43 8.38
C VAL A 310 24.54 -12.48 9.19
#